data_3b90f4aac07d03e0c62ed627285c4e38
#
_entry.id   3b90f4aac07d03e0c62ed627285c4e38
#
_cell.length_a   1.000
_cell.length_b   1.000
_cell.length_c   1.000
_cell.angle_alpha   90.00
_cell.angle_beta   90.00
_cell.angle_gamma   90.00
#
_symmetry.space_group_name_H-M   'P 1'
#
loop_
_entity.id
_entity.type
_entity.pdbx_description
1 polymer ?
#
loop_
_entity_poly.entity_id
_entity_poly.type
_entity_poly.pdbx_seq_one_letter_code
_entity_poly.pdbx_strand_id
1 'polypeptide(L)'
;GLNLAKHHKMTPAMPILVTTMSFLIWATMNPDGSLTFDYLGGTGLFVALVASILSFELYRTLTEKKVGHIDLSGAGVPPALADSLGNLLPVVIIFLIFGVSGQIIMSITGAPLPDLMTILMSPLLGLVDSIGGIIFLAVLVMILWWFGIHDSVITGPLDVFLMSNYSANMAAFAAGTAAVSLPYIVNEPFWW
;
A
#
# COMPACT_ATOMS: atom_id res chain seq x y z
N GLY A 1 -4.49 -0.37 7.66
CA GLY A 1 -4.32 -0.63 9.10
C GLY A 1 -5.55 -0.27 9.91
N LEU A 2 -5.91 1.01 10.00
CA LEU A 2 -7.01 1.49 10.88
C LEU A 2 -8.37 0.87 10.57
N ASN A 3 -8.78 0.88 9.31
CA ASN A 3 -10.08 0.34 8.91
C ASN A 3 -10.18 -1.18 9.13
N LEU A 4 -9.11 -1.90 8.85
CA LEU A 4 -9.03 -3.34 9.11
C LEU A 4 -9.09 -3.64 10.61
N ALA A 5 -8.37 -2.88 11.44
CA ALA A 5 -8.41 -3.02 12.89
C ALA A 5 -9.83 -2.80 13.46
N LYS A 6 -10.52 -1.75 13.00
CA LYS A 6 -11.92 -1.48 13.40
C LYS A 6 -12.88 -2.61 12.98
N HIS A 7 -12.74 -3.12 11.76
CA HIS A 7 -13.57 -4.22 11.26
C HIS A 7 -13.41 -5.49 12.11
N HIS A 8 -12.20 -5.81 12.53
CA HIS A 8 -11.89 -6.97 13.36
C HIS A 8 -11.94 -6.69 14.88
N LYS A 9 -12.42 -5.51 15.30
CA LYS A 9 -12.55 -5.11 16.71
C LYS A 9 -11.22 -5.18 17.49
N MET A 10 -10.10 -4.95 16.80
CA MET A 10 -8.78 -4.92 17.41
C MET A 10 -8.42 -3.51 17.87
N THR A 11 -7.59 -3.40 18.90
CA THR A 11 -6.99 -2.12 19.32
C THR A 11 -6.12 -1.58 18.19
N PRO A 12 -6.37 -0.36 17.67
CA PRO A 12 -5.81 0.07 16.38
C PRO A 12 -4.32 0.38 16.39
N ALA A 13 -3.71 0.63 17.55
CA ALA A 13 -2.33 1.10 17.66
C ALA A 13 -1.31 0.13 17.01
N MET A 14 -1.32 -1.14 17.39
CA MET A 14 -0.40 -2.14 16.85
C MET A 14 -0.66 -2.47 15.37
N PRO A 15 -1.90 -2.67 14.90
CA PRO A 15 -2.17 -2.81 13.47
C PRO A 15 -1.69 -1.63 12.61
N ILE A 16 -1.85 -0.38 13.09
CA ILE A 16 -1.36 0.79 12.38
C ILE A 16 0.18 0.74 12.30
N LEU A 17 0.85 0.51 13.42
CA LEU A 17 2.31 0.41 13.45
C LEU A 17 2.81 -0.67 12.49
N VAL A 18 2.26 -1.87 12.58
CA VAL A 18 2.68 -3.03 11.76
C VAL A 18 2.50 -2.74 10.27
N THR A 19 1.33 -2.24 9.88
CA THR A 19 1.06 -1.97 8.46
C THR A 19 1.93 -0.85 7.90
N THR A 20 2.15 0.20 8.68
CA THR A 20 3.01 1.33 8.26
C THR A 20 4.46 0.91 8.14
N MET A 21 5.00 0.21 9.15
CA MET A 21 6.40 -0.21 9.13
C MET A 21 6.67 -1.27 8.07
N SER A 22 5.75 -2.21 7.84
CA SER A 22 5.89 -3.20 6.76
C SER A 22 5.93 -2.55 5.38
N PHE A 23 5.09 -1.52 5.16
CA PHE A 23 5.16 -0.70 3.94
C PHE A 23 6.51 0.00 3.83
N LEU A 24 6.97 0.69 4.88
CA LEU A 24 8.25 1.39 4.87
C LEU A 24 9.41 0.43 4.58
N ILE A 25 9.43 -0.76 5.16
CA ILE A 25 10.47 -1.77 4.89
C ILE A 25 10.52 -2.10 3.39
N TRP A 26 9.40 -2.33 2.74
CA TRP A 26 9.38 -2.66 1.32
C TRP A 26 9.62 -1.47 0.40
N ALA A 27 9.20 -0.25 0.81
CA ALA A 27 9.29 0.95 -0.01
C ALA A 27 10.65 1.66 0.09
N THR A 28 11.42 1.43 1.15
CA THR A 28 12.65 2.21 1.39
C THR A 28 13.94 1.42 1.19
N MET A 29 13.89 0.11 1.00
CA MET A 29 15.09 -0.72 0.85
C MET A 29 15.53 -0.80 -0.62
N ASN A 30 16.78 -0.44 -0.88
CA ASN A 30 17.45 -0.62 -2.16
C ASN A 30 18.29 -1.91 -2.21
N PRO A 31 18.64 -2.41 -3.41
CA PRO A 31 19.50 -3.61 -3.56
C PRO A 31 20.86 -3.50 -2.89
N ASP A 32 21.42 -2.31 -2.82
CA ASP A 32 22.72 -2.01 -2.18
C ASP A 32 22.64 -1.85 -0.66
N GLY A 33 21.44 -2.01 -0.07
CA GLY A 33 21.18 -1.83 1.35
C GLY A 33 21.01 -0.37 1.78
N SER A 34 21.08 0.57 0.84
CA SER A 34 20.75 1.98 1.12
C SER A 34 19.24 2.18 1.28
N LEU A 35 18.85 3.31 1.86
CA LEU A 35 17.44 3.69 1.99
C LEU A 35 17.10 4.74 0.94
N THR A 36 15.94 4.59 0.30
CA THR A 36 15.35 5.59 -0.59
C THR A 36 13.98 6.01 -0.07
N PHE A 37 13.58 7.22 -0.43
CA PHE A 37 12.24 7.75 -0.12
C PHE A 37 11.41 7.99 -1.39
N ASP A 38 11.91 7.58 -2.55
CA ASP A 38 11.30 7.83 -3.86
C ASP A 38 9.92 7.20 -4.01
N TYR A 39 9.67 6.11 -3.26
CA TYR A 39 8.41 5.36 -3.30
C TYR A 39 7.42 5.73 -2.18
N LEU A 40 7.64 6.81 -1.44
CA LEU A 40 6.68 7.26 -0.41
C LEU A 40 5.55 8.11 -0.99
N GLY A 41 5.57 8.39 -2.28
CA GLY A 41 4.51 9.06 -3.03
C GLY A 41 3.51 8.12 -3.68
N GLY A 42 2.84 8.60 -4.73
CA GLY A 42 1.84 7.83 -5.49
C GLY A 42 2.36 6.52 -6.07
N THR A 43 3.62 6.48 -6.49
CA THR A 43 4.29 5.28 -7.01
C THR A 43 4.35 4.12 -6.02
N GLY A 44 4.37 4.42 -4.71
CA GLY A 44 4.35 3.42 -3.64
C GLY A 44 2.97 2.96 -3.19
N LEU A 45 1.89 3.55 -3.70
CA LEU A 45 0.52 3.26 -3.25
C LEU A 45 0.14 1.78 -3.40
N PHE A 46 0.53 1.14 -4.50
CA PHE A 46 0.26 -0.29 -4.71
C PHE A 46 0.97 -1.16 -3.68
N VAL A 47 2.23 -0.85 -3.40
CA VAL A 47 3.00 -1.54 -2.35
C VAL A 47 2.39 -1.29 -0.99
N ALA A 48 1.94 -0.06 -0.69
CA ALA A 48 1.28 0.28 0.55
C ALA A 48 0.00 -0.52 0.77
N LEU A 49 -0.82 -0.70 -0.29
CA LEU A 49 -2.04 -1.49 -0.25
C LEU A 49 -1.72 -2.96 0.06
N VAL A 50 -0.83 -3.57 -0.71
CA VAL A 50 -0.45 -4.99 -0.57
C VAL A 50 0.22 -5.23 0.80
N ALA A 51 1.20 -4.40 1.17
CA ALA A 51 1.89 -4.50 2.45
C ALA A 51 0.92 -4.36 3.64
N SER A 52 -0.04 -3.42 3.55
CA SER A 52 -1.02 -3.21 4.62
C SER A 52 -1.95 -4.41 4.81
N ILE A 53 -2.42 -5.03 3.73
CA ILE A 53 -3.28 -6.20 3.81
C ILE A 53 -2.51 -7.40 4.34
N LEU A 54 -1.35 -7.71 3.76
CA LEU A 54 -0.57 -8.87 4.14
C LEU A 54 -0.06 -8.79 5.57
N SER A 55 0.50 -7.64 5.97
CA SER A 55 1.02 -7.47 7.32
C SER A 55 -0.08 -7.48 8.38
N PHE A 56 -1.26 -6.91 8.07
CA PHE A 56 -2.41 -6.96 8.96
C PHE A 56 -2.91 -8.40 9.16
N GLU A 57 -3.13 -9.15 8.08
CA GLU A 57 -3.59 -10.54 8.15
C GLU A 57 -2.57 -11.43 8.88
N LEU A 58 -1.28 -11.20 8.65
CA LEU A 58 -0.23 -11.92 9.35
C LEU A 58 -0.24 -11.58 10.85
N TYR A 59 -0.35 -10.30 11.20
CA TYR A 59 -0.46 -9.84 12.59
C TYR A 59 -1.68 -10.44 13.29
N ARG A 60 -2.85 -10.38 12.64
CA ARG A 60 -4.08 -11.00 13.15
C ARG A 60 -3.89 -12.49 13.40
N THR A 61 -3.35 -13.20 12.43
CA THR A 61 -3.14 -14.66 12.53
C THR A 61 -2.18 -15.03 13.66
N LEU A 62 -1.08 -14.30 13.81
CA LEU A 62 -0.11 -14.55 14.88
C LEU A 62 -0.70 -14.25 16.25
N THR A 63 -1.46 -13.16 16.40
CA THR A 63 -2.12 -12.80 17.67
C THR A 63 -3.24 -13.75 18.04
N GLU A 64 -4.10 -14.14 17.10
CA GLU A 64 -5.19 -15.11 17.34
C GLU A 64 -4.64 -16.49 17.75
N LYS A 65 -3.54 -16.90 17.11
CA LYS A 65 -2.86 -18.17 17.44
C LYS A 65 -1.89 -18.07 18.62
N LYS A 66 -1.76 -16.89 19.24
CA LYS A 66 -0.81 -16.60 20.33
C LYS A 66 0.63 -16.97 20.02
N VAL A 67 1.03 -16.90 18.75
CA VAL A 67 2.41 -17.20 18.33
C VAL A 67 3.33 -16.10 18.82
N GLY A 68 4.26 -16.42 19.71
CA GLY A 68 5.18 -15.46 20.31
C GLY A 68 4.53 -14.47 21.29
N HIS A 69 3.29 -14.69 21.70
CA HIS A 69 2.65 -13.87 22.72
C HIS A 69 3.26 -14.16 24.11
N ILE A 70 3.65 -13.08 24.80
CA ILE A 70 4.16 -13.15 26.17
C ILE A 70 3.06 -12.69 27.10
N ASP A 71 2.60 -13.57 27.97
CA ASP A 71 1.59 -13.24 29.00
C ASP A 71 2.23 -12.43 30.13
N LEU A 72 1.86 -11.17 30.22
CA LEU A 72 2.31 -10.24 31.26
C LEU A 72 1.24 -9.93 32.31
N SER A 73 0.14 -10.65 32.31
CA SER A 73 -1.00 -10.40 33.22
C SER A 73 -0.63 -10.51 34.73
N GLY A 74 0.41 -11.30 35.07
CA GLY A 74 0.92 -11.43 36.42
C GLY A 74 2.07 -10.49 36.81
N ALA A 75 2.55 -9.66 35.90
CA ALA A 75 3.75 -8.82 36.09
C ALA A 75 3.48 -7.42 36.68
N GLY A 76 2.26 -7.13 37.13
CA GLY A 76 1.89 -5.81 37.68
C GLY A 76 1.84 -4.69 36.62
N VAL A 77 1.82 -5.05 35.34
CA VAL A 77 1.77 -4.10 34.20
C VAL A 77 0.30 -3.74 33.93
N PRO A 78 -0.02 -2.44 33.65
CA PRO A 78 -1.36 -2.06 33.23
C PRO A 78 -1.84 -2.86 32.01
N PRO A 79 -3.13 -3.28 31.93
CA PRO A 79 -3.62 -4.20 30.90
C PRO A 79 -3.33 -3.72 29.47
N ALA A 80 -3.48 -2.41 29.19
CA ALA A 80 -3.20 -1.86 27.87
C ALA A 80 -1.72 -1.96 27.44
N LEU A 81 -0.79 -1.86 28.42
CA LEU A 81 0.64 -2.06 28.17
C LEU A 81 0.99 -3.55 28.08
N ALA A 82 0.36 -4.40 28.90
CA ALA A 82 0.56 -5.84 28.88
C ALA A 82 0.22 -6.43 27.49
N ASP A 83 -0.91 -6.02 26.89
CA ASP A 83 -1.30 -6.42 25.54
C ASP A 83 -0.29 -5.94 24.47
N SER A 84 0.17 -4.71 24.57
CA SER A 84 1.11 -4.15 23.59
C SER A 84 2.48 -4.82 23.68
N LEU A 85 3.02 -4.98 24.88
CA LEU A 85 4.30 -5.63 25.11
C LEU A 85 4.23 -7.14 24.83
N GLY A 86 3.10 -7.78 25.19
CA GLY A 86 2.85 -9.20 24.94
C GLY A 86 2.88 -9.56 23.44
N ASN A 87 2.52 -8.62 22.58
CA ASN A 87 2.51 -8.79 21.13
C ASN A 87 3.75 -8.24 20.41
N LEU A 88 4.80 -7.85 21.12
CA LEU A 88 6.02 -7.33 20.52
C LEU A 88 6.75 -8.36 19.64
N LEU A 89 6.83 -9.60 20.11
CA LEU A 89 7.50 -10.67 19.35
C LEU A 89 6.78 -10.99 18.03
N PRO A 90 5.45 -11.12 17.96
CA PRO A 90 4.72 -11.15 16.69
C PRO A 90 5.08 -10.01 15.73
N VAL A 91 5.20 -8.78 16.23
CA VAL A 91 5.57 -7.62 15.42
C VAL A 91 6.99 -7.77 14.85
N VAL A 92 7.95 -8.18 15.67
CA VAL A 92 9.34 -8.42 15.23
C VAL A 92 9.39 -9.52 14.16
N ILE A 93 8.64 -10.61 14.33
CA ILE A 93 8.54 -11.69 13.34
C ILE A 93 8.04 -11.14 12.00
N ILE A 94 7.01 -10.29 12.01
CA ILE A 94 6.47 -9.68 10.78
C ILE A 94 7.52 -8.81 10.09
N PHE A 95 8.21 -7.95 10.83
CA PHE A 95 9.25 -7.09 10.25
C PHE A 95 10.40 -7.88 9.67
N LEU A 96 10.80 -8.98 10.30
CA LEU A 96 11.80 -9.89 9.74
C LEU A 96 11.28 -10.57 8.46
N ILE A 97 10.03 -11.02 8.42
CA ILE A 97 9.43 -11.61 7.21
C ILE A 97 9.43 -10.60 6.08
N PHE A 98 9.00 -9.35 6.33
CA PHE A 98 8.98 -8.29 5.31
C PHE A 98 10.39 -7.91 4.86
N GLY A 99 11.34 -7.75 5.78
CA GLY A 99 12.73 -7.44 5.45
C GLY A 99 13.39 -8.54 4.61
N VAL A 100 13.27 -9.79 5.06
CA VAL A 100 13.83 -10.94 4.34
C VAL A 100 13.16 -11.14 2.98
N SER A 101 11.82 -11.05 2.91
CA SER A 101 11.10 -11.18 1.64
C SER A 101 11.48 -10.08 0.64
N GLY A 102 11.63 -8.83 1.10
CA GLY A 102 12.10 -7.73 0.27
C GLY A 102 13.49 -8.00 -0.31
N GLN A 103 14.44 -8.44 0.51
CA GLN A 103 15.81 -8.80 0.06
C GLN A 103 15.83 -9.99 -0.90
N ILE A 104 15.00 -11.02 -0.64
CA ILE A 104 14.90 -12.16 -1.56
C ILE A 104 14.35 -11.71 -2.91
N ILE A 105 13.28 -10.91 -2.94
CA ILE A 105 12.70 -10.39 -4.18
C ILE A 105 13.74 -9.59 -4.95
N MET A 106 14.42 -8.64 -4.30
CA MET A 106 15.47 -7.85 -4.92
C MET A 106 16.64 -8.71 -5.46
N SER A 107 17.06 -9.73 -4.72
CA SER A 107 18.17 -10.59 -5.17
C SER A 107 17.81 -11.45 -6.38
N ILE A 108 16.54 -11.81 -6.55
CA ILE A 108 16.05 -12.61 -7.68
C ILE A 108 15.75 -11.73 -8.89
N THR A 109 15.13 -10.57 -8.68
CA THR A 109 14.61 -9.72 -9.78
C THR A 109 15.56 -8.59 -10.17
N GLY A 110 16.50 -8.23 -9.30
CA GLY A 110 17.37 -7.06 -9.48
C GLY A 110 16.67 -5.72 -9.31
N ALA A 111 15.39 -5.72 -8.89
CA ALA A 111 14.56 -4.52 -8.76
C ALA A 111 13.83 -4.49 -7.41
N PRO A 112 13.60 -3.31 -6.82
CA PRO A 112 12.82 -3.17 -5.62
C PRO A 112 11.34 -3.48 -5.88
N LEU A 113 10.63 -3.90 -4.83
CA LEU A 113 9.23 -4.31 -4.95
C LEU A 113 8.30 -3.23 -5.54
N PRO A 114 8.46 -1.92 -5.24
CA PRO A 114 7.66 -0.88 -5.87
C PRO A 114 7.76 -0.85 -7.40
N ASP A 115 8.95 -1.05 -7.96
CA ASP A 115 9.14 -1.12 -9.42
C ASP A 115 8.43 -2.32 -10.01
N LEU A 116 8.52 -3.47 -9.36
CA LEU A 116 7.82 -4.68 -9.80
C LEU A 116 6.30 -4.51 -9.76
N MET A 117 5.77 -3.85 -8.73
CA MET A 117 4.34 -3.52 -8.65
C MET A 117 3.92 -2.57 -9.77
N THR A 118 4.73 -1.58 -10.10
CA THR A 118 4.48 -0.66 -11.22
C THR A 118 4.46 -1.42 -12.55
N ILE A 119 5.40 -2.32 -12.79
CA ILE A 119 5.43 -3.17 -13.98
C ILE A 119 4.19 -4.07 -14.05
N LEU A 120 3.81 -4.70 -12.94
CA LEU A 120 2.63 -5.57 -12.87
C LEU A 120 1.33 -4.79 -13.14
N MET A 121 1.25 -3.55 -12.68
CA MET A 121 0.07 -2.71 -12.85
C MET A 121 0.06 -1.95 -14.19
N SER A 122 1.18 -1.88 -14.91
CA SER A 122 1.30 -1.13 -16.16
C SER A 122 0.23 -1.45 -17.22
N PRO A 123 -0.23 -2.71 -17.42
CA PRO A 123 -1.30 -2.98 -18.36
C PRO A 123 -2.64 -2.34 -17.95
N LEU A 124 -2.93 -2.30 -16.64
CA LEU A 124 -4.14 -1.67 -16.11
C LEU A 124 -4.05 -0.14 -16.22
N LEU A 125 -2.87 0.42 -15.93
CA LEU A 125 -2.59 1.85 -16.11
C LEU A 125 -2.79 2.27 -17.58
N GLY A 126 -2.28 1.48 -18.53
CA GLY A 126 -2.46 1.73 -19.97
C GLY A 126 -3.92 1.64 -20.44
N LEU A 127 -4.72 0.76 -19.83
CA LEU A 127 -6.16 0.70 -20.12
C LEU A 127 -6.87 1.96 -19.63
N VAL A 128 -6.59 2.40 -18.42
CA VAL A 128 -7.17 3.63 -17.83
C VAL A 128 -6.73 4.86 -18.63
N ASP A 129 -5.46 4.95 -19.05
CA ASP A 129 -4.86 6.07 -19.76
C ASP A 129 -5.12 6.03 -21.29
N SER A 130 -6.18 5.37 -21.72
CA SER A 130 -6.59 5.34 -23.12
C SER A 130 -7.89 6.11 -23.35
N ILE A 131 -8.10 6.65 -24.55
CA ILE A 131 -9.36 7.30 -24.95
C ILE A 131 -10.54 6.33 -24.73
N GLY A 132 -10.37 5.06 -25.12
CA GLY A 132 -11.37 4.03 -24.92
C GLY A 132 -11.64 3.76 -23.43
N GLY A 133 -10.61 3.74 -22.59
CA GLY A 133 -10.72 3.60 -21.14
C GLY A 133 -11.43 4.78 -20.50
N ILE A 134 -11.13 6.01 -20.89
CA ILE A 134 -11.80 7.22 -20.42
C ILE A 134 -13.30 7.16 -20.74
N ILE A 135 -13.65 6.87 -22.01
CA ILE A 135 -15.06 6.76 -22.42
C ILE A 135 -15.77 5.64 -21.66
N PHE A 136 -15.13 4.48 -21.54
CA PHE A 136 -15.70 3.35 -20.78
C PHE A 136 -15.98 3.72 -19.34
N LEU A 137 -15.03 4.34 -18.64
CA LEU A 137 -15.19 4.75 -17.25
C LEU A 137 -16.28 5.82 -17.11
N ALA A 138 -16.32 6.81 -17.99
CA ALA A 138 -17.35 7.83 -17.96
C ALA A 138 -18.76 7.23 -18.13
N VAL A 139 -18.93 6.34 -19.10
CA VAL A 139 -20.21 5.64 -19.31
C VAL A 139 -20.56 4.77 -18.12
N LEU A 140 -19.58 4.07 -17.55
CA LEU A 140 -19.81 3.20 -16.39
C LEU A 140 -20.25 4.00 -15.15
N VAL A 141 -19.64 5.15 -14.88
CA VAL A 141 -20.04 6.07 -13.80
C VAL A 141 -21.46 6.56 -14.02
N MET A 142 -21.83 6.97 -15.23
CA MET A 142 -23.19 7.40 -15.56
C MET A 142 -24.23 6.29 -15.36
N ILE A 143 -23.90 5.06 -15.73
CA ILE A 143 -24.74 3.89 -15.50
C ILE A 143 -24.95 3.66 -14.00
N LEU A 144 -23.90 3.75 -13.19
CA LEU A 144 -24.01 3.58 -11.73
C LEU A 144 -24.91 4.65 -11.11
N TRP A 145 -24.75 5.89 -11.51
CA TRP A 145 -25.61 6.98 -11.04
C TRP A 145 -27.07 6.75 -11.42
N TRP A 146 -27.31 6.20 -12.61
CA TRP A 146 -28.67 5.81 -13.01
C TRP A 146 -29.29 4.80 -12.04
N PHE A 147 -28.51 3.88 -11.51
CA PHE A 147 -28.96 2.91 -10.50
C PHE A 147 -28.89 3.45 -9.06
N GLY A 148 -28.57 4.72 -8.86
CA GLY A 148 -28.42 5.30 -7.52
C GLY A 148 -27.18 4.81 -6.77
N ILE A 149 -26.21 4.22 -7.47
CA ILE A 149 -24.94 3.76 -6.90
C ILE A 149 -23.94 4.90 -7.01
N HIS A 150 -23.36 5.31 -5.88
CA HIS A 150 -22.32 6.33 -5.87
C HIS A 150 -21.06 5.83 -6.59
N ASP A 151 -20.46 6.67 -7.41
CA ASP A 151 -19.29 6.35 -8.23
C ASP A 151 -18.05 5.97 -7.41
N SER A 152 -17.97 6.33 -6.13
CA SER A 152 -16.87 5.95 -5.24
C SER A 152 -16.61 4.43 -5.14
N VAL A 153 -17.58 3.61 -5.55
CA VAL A 153 -17.41 2.15 -5.68
C VAL A 153 -16.34 1.82 -6.73
N ILE A 154 -16.23 2.63 -7.78
CA ILE A 154 -15.25 2.48 -8.85
C ILE A 154 -14.11 3.48 -8.69
N THR A 155 -14.41 4.75 -8.42
CA THR A 155 -13.40 5.80 -8.32
C THR A 155 -12.45 5.56 -7.15
N GLY A 156 -12.90 5.01 -6.02
CA GLY A 156 -12.03 4.71 -4.90
C GLY A 156 -10.86 3.76 -5.24
N PRO A 157 -11.09 2.58 -5.83
CA PRO A 157 -10.01 1.76 -6.36
C PRO A 157 -9.22 2.44 -7.50
N LEU A 158 -9.88 3.27 -8.33
CA LEU A 158 -9.24 3.97 -9.43
C LEU A 158 -8.29 5.07 -8.95
N ASP A 159 -8.57 5.71 -7.82
CA ASP A 159 -7.74 6.79 -7.25
C ASP A 159 -6.28 6.36 -7.07
N VAL A 160 -6.02 5.10 -6.73
CA VAL A 160 -4.67 4.57 -6.60
C VAL A 160 -3.92 4.68 -7.93
N PHE A 161 -4.59 4.39 -9.06
CA PHE A 161 -4.02 4.50 -10.41
C PHE A 161 -3.82 5.96 -10.81
N LEU A 162 -4.82 6.80 -10.56
CA LEU A 162 -4.79 8.23 -10.90
C LEU A 162 -3.68 8.95 -10.15
N MET A 163 -3.50 8.65 -8.86
CA MET A 163 -2.42 9.21 -8.04
C MET A 163 -1.05 8.69 -8.46
N SER A 164 -0.93 7.44 -8.88
CA SER A 164 0.32 6.90 -9.43
C SER A 164 0.71 7.62 -10.72
N ASN A 165 -0.25 7.80 -11.66
CA ASN A 165 -0.04 8.53 -12.89
C ASN A 165 0.33 10.00 -12.64
N TYR A 166 -0.34 10.65 -11.68
CA TYR A 166 -0.02 12.02 -11.27
C TYR A 166 1.41 12.12 -10.73
N SER A 167 1.82 11.23 -9.85
CA SER A 167 3.17 11.21 -9.28
C SER A 167 4.24 10.99 -10.34
N ALA A 168 4.00 10.08 -11.30
CA ALA A 168 4.91 9.85 -12.42
C ALA A 168 5.02 11.09 -13.35
N ASN A 169 3.90 11.76 -13.63
CA ASN A 169 3.89 13.01 -14.39
C ASN A 169 4.67 14.12 -13.67
N MET A 170 4.49 14.26 -12.37
CA MET A 170 5.22 15.25 -11.55
C MET A 170 6.72 14.98 -11.54
N ALA A 171 7.13 13.73 -11.42
CA ALA A 171 8.54 13.35 -11.50
C ALA A 171 9.15 13.65 -12.88
N ALA A 172 8.43 13.31 -13.96
CA ALA A 172 8.86 13.60 -15.33
C ALA A 172 8.96 15.11 -15.58
N PHE A 173 7.99 15.89 -15.10
CA PHE A 173 8.01 17.35 -15.22
C PHE A 173 9.17 17.97 -14.43
N ALA A 174 9.42 17.50 -13.20
CA ALA A 174 10.57 17.95 -12.41
C ALA A 174 11.91 17.60 -13.06
N ALA A 175 11.97 16.50 -13.84
CA ALA A 175 13.13 16.13 -14.64
C ALA A 175 13.27 16.92 -15.95
N GLY A 176 12.38 17.89 -16.22
CA GLY A 176 12.42 18.78 -17.39
C GLY A 176 11.62 18.30 -18.61
N THR A 177 10.78 17.28 -18.46
CA THR A 177 9.88 16.85 -19.54
C THR A 177 8.84 17.93 -19.82
N ALA A 178 8.64 18.29 -21.09
CA ALA A 178 7.62 19.27 -21.47
C ALA A 178 6.21 18.75 -21.12
N ALA A 179 5.31 19.66 -20.73
CA ALA A 179 3.96 19.29 -20.31
C ALA A 179 3.17 18.48 -21.37
N VAL A 180 3.41 18.74 -22.65
CA VAL A 180 2.78 18.00 -23.76
C VAL A 180 3.34 16.59 -23.98
N SER A 181 4.43 16.25 -23.32
CA SER A 181 5.15 14.96 -23.45
C SER A 181 5.13 14.17 -22.15
N LEU A 182 4.27 14.53 -21.19
CA LEU A 182 4.11 13.77 -19.96
C LEU A 182 3.57 12.36 -20.24
N PRO A 183 4.01 11.35 -19.46
CA PRO A 183 3.71 9.96 -19.77
C PRO A 183 2.23 9.57 -19.68
N TYR A 184 1.43 10.29 -18.88
CA TYR A 184 0.02 9.94 -18.67
C TYR A 184 -0.91 11.11 -18.88
N ILE A 185 -1.99 10.87 -19.63
CA ILE A 185 -3.07 11.86 -19.87
C ILE A 185 -4.02 11.83 -18.67
N VAL A 186 -4.43 10.64 -18.25
CA VAL A 186 -5.40 10.45 -17.17
C VAL A 186 -4.69 10.35 -15.84
N ASN A 187 -4.88 11.37 -15.04
CA ASN A 187 -4.30 11.48 -13.70
C ASN A 187 -5.32 12.14 -12.76
N GLU A 188 -5.03 12.22 -11.47
CA GLU A 188 -5.96 12.70 -10.46
C GLU A 188 -6.54 14.11 -10.82
N PRO A 189 -5.77 15.15 -11.17
CA PRO A 189 -6.34 16.45 -11.53
C PRO A 189 -7.17 16.46 -12.82
N PHE A 190 -6.98 15.50 -13.72
CA PHE A 190 -7.78 15.39 -14.93
C PHE A 190 -9.18 14.84 -14.62
N TRP A 191 -9.29 13.96 -13.60
CA TRP A 191 -10.55 13.30 -13.30
C TRP A 191 -11.48 14.15 -12.42
N TRP A 192 -10.93 15.00 -11.58
CA TRP A 192 -11.65 15.93 -10.71
C TRP A 192 -11.65 17.36 -11.26
#